data_b28196cb8cb36e8dcf30746dac69d378
#
_entry.id   b28196cb8cb36e8dcf30746dac69d378
#
_cell.length_a   1.000
_cell.length_b   1.000
_cell.length_c   1.000
_cell.angle_alpha   90.00
_cell.angle_beta   90.00
_cell.angle_gamma   90.00
#
_symmetry.space_group_name_H-M   'P 1'
#
loop_
_entity.id
_entity.type
_entity.pdbx_description
1 polymer ?
#
loop_
_entity_poly.entity_id
_entity_poly.type
_entity_poly.pdbx_seq_one_letter_code
_entity_poly.pdbx_strand_id
1 'polypeptide(L)'
;MHHIGVVYPRRSNQLRLFIPKARQLAAGTLVTLHMDNRTGVDEPDAELRVYRASYKGRVVETDDNWVMVDPVEYVLIHSVRAVEEYREPGYAFPIDTRPARDMPLSPLSHLATMEEKDHHNKVGVLTTLAQGQPHTTVLAFLSSLQDDVFLISMPGTFKSQVLKREPRCFFTIDERAKFTFEQSIEWNYTIMEMRAHLVPTASPVYEQIRTAFILKNPWEAAFFMSSELEMFHLDRSAVV
;
A
#
# COMPACT_ATOMS: atom_id res chain seq x y z
N MET A 1 -1.25 13.24 -3.38
CA MET A 1 -2.04 13.45 -2.14
C MET A 1 -2.62 12.10 -1.75
N HIS A 2 -2.49 11.72 -0.50
CA HIS A 2 -2.99 10.46 0.04
C HIS A 2 -3.94 10.75 1.20
N HIS A 3 -5.01 9.95 1.29
CA HIS A 3 -5.98 10.07 2.37
C HIS A 3 -6.53 8.68 2.72
N ILE A 4 -6.99 8.53 3.95
CA ILE A 4 -7.92 7.48 4.34
C ILE A 4 -9.31 8.10 4.45
N GLY A 5 -10.33 7.36 4.01
CA GLY A 5 -11.70 7.84 4.03
C GLY A 5 -12.71 6.70 4.12
N VAL A 6 -13.97 7.06 4.09
CA VAL A 6 -15.08 6.11 4.07
C VAL A 6 -15.75 6.13 2.70
N VAL A 7 -16.03 4.96 2.17
CA VAL A 7 -16.65 4.78 0.86
C VAL A 7 -18.14 4.47 1.03
N TYR A 8 -18.97 5.19 0.30
CA TYR A 8 -20.40 4.96 0.19
C TYR A 8 -20.73 4.60 -1.25
N PRO A 9 -21.04 3.34 -1.55
CA PRO A 9 -21.47 2.93 -2.88
C PRO A 9 -22.76 3.64 -3.30
N ARG A 10 -22.81 4.02 -4.58
CA ARG A 10 -23.98 4.62 -5.21
C ARG A 10 -24.44 3.75 -6.38
N ARG A 11 -25.46 4.20 -7.12
CA ARG A 11 -25.90 3.51 -8.34
C ARG A 11 -24.83 3.58 -9.43
N SER A 12 -24.82 2.60 -10.31
CA SER A 12 -23.90 2.52 -11.46
C SER A 12 -22.43 2.53 -11.06
N ASN A 13 -22.10 1.92 -9.90
CA ASN A 13 -20.74 1.79 -9.39
C ASN A 13 -20.01 3.13 -9.12
N GLN A 14 -20.76 4.22 -9.07
CA GLN A 14 -20.29 5.51 -8.60
C GLN A 14 -20.03 5.42 -7.09
N LEU A 15 -18.96 6.06 -6.63
CA LEU A 15 -18.61 6.11 -5.22
C LEU A 15 -18.73 7.54 -4.69
N ARG A 16 -19.28 7.67 -3.49
CA ARG A 16 -19.20 8.88 -2.69
C ARG A 16 -18.22 8.64 -1.55
N LEU A 17 -17.20 9.46 -1.48
CA LEU A 17 -16.13 9.33 -0.50
C LEU A 17 -16.28 10.42 0.55
N PHE A 18 -16.23 10.05 1.82
CA PHE A 18 -15.99 10.98 2.90
C PHE A 18 -14.50 10.96 3.24
N ILE A 19 -13.83 12.10 3.06
CA ILE A 19 -12.41 12.26 3.31
C ILE A 19 -12.24 13.41 4.29
N PRO A 20 -11.94 13.14 5.58
CA PRO A 20 -11.70 14.19 6.56
C PRO A 20 -10.58 15.12 6.09
N LYS A 21 -10.82 16.44 6.15
CA LYS A 21 -9.87 17.47 5.69
C LYS A 21 -9.47 17.32 4.20
N ALA A 22 -10.37 16.79 3.36
CA ALA A 22 -10.13 16.78 1.93
C ALA A 22 -9.85 18.20 1.44
N ARG A 23 -8.82 18.32 0.60
CA ARG A 23 -8.66 19.51 -0.22
C ARG A 23 -9.62 19.39 -1.41
N GLN A 24 -10.11 20.50 -1.90
CA GLN A 24 -10.91 20.50 -3.12
C GLN A 24 -10.13 19.85 -4.27
N LEU A 25 -10.68 18.76 -4.79
CA LEU A 25 -10.15 18.10 -5.97
C LEU A 25 -10.91 18.63 -7.19
N ALA A 26 -10.18 19.02 -8.22
CA ALA A 26 -10.81 19.49 -9.46
C ALA A 26 -11.59 18.34 -10.13
N ALA A 27 -12.75 18.65 -10.69
CA ALA A 27 -13.48 17.71 -11.54
C ALA A 27 -12.58 17.21 -12.68
N GLY A 28 -12.71 15.94 -13.04
CA GLY A 28 -11.84 15.26 -14.00
C GLY A 28 -10.55 14.69 -13.41
N THR A 29 -10.18 15.03 -12.17
CA THR A 29 -9.00 14.43 -11.51
C THR A 29 -9.16 12.91 -11.42
N LEU A 30 -8.15 12.18 -11.90
CA LEU A 30 -8.10 10.73 -11.76
C LEU A 30 -7.60 10.37 -10.35
N VAL A 31 -8.36 9.55 -9.64
CA VAL A 31 -8.03 9.06 -8.30
C VAL A 31 -7.94 7.54 -8.30
N THR A 32 -7.10 7.00 -7.43
CA THR A 32 -6.99 5.56 -7.18
C THR A 32 -7.41 5.29 -5.75
N LEU A 33 -8.36 4.37 -5.58
CA LEU A 33 -8.85 3.91 -4.29
C LEU A 33 -8.41 2.48 -4.07
N HIS A 34 -7.96 2.20 -2.87
CA HIS A 34 -7.68 0.87 -2.40
C HIS A 34 -8.63 0.54 -1.25
N MET A 35 -9.35 -0.56 -1.38
CA MET A 35 -10.27 -1.07 -0.36
C MET A 35 -9.87 -2.51 -0.06
N ASP A 36 -9.64 -2.83 1.21
CA ASP A 36 -9.19 -4.16 1.61
C ASP A 36 -9.65 -4.41 3.05
N ASN A 37 -10.25 -5.56 3.32
CA ASN A 37 -10.73 -5.91 4.65
C ASN A 37 -9.66 -6.52 5.57
N ARG A 38 -8.41 -6.60 5.10
CA ARG A 38 -7.26 -7.04 5.92
C ARG A 38 -6.53 -5.88 6.59
N THR A 39 -6.70 -4.65 6.10
CA THR A 39 -6.07 -3.48 6.70
C THR A 39 -6.79 -3.10 8.00
N GLY A 40 -6.04 -2.72 9.02
CA GLY A 40 -6.58 -2.34 10.31
C GLY A 40 -7.15 -3.51 11.12
N VAL A 41 -6.70 -4.74 10.87
CA VAL A 41 -7.03 -5.93 11.66
C VAL A 41 -5.75 -6.65 12.08
N ASP A 42 -5.75 -7.24 13.28
CA ASP A 42 -4.61 -7.97 13.84
C ASP A 42 -4.52 -9.41 13.31
N GLU A 43 -5.66 -10.03 12.98
CA GLU A 43 -5.70 -11.36 12.39
C GLU A 43 -6.53 -11.37 11.11
N PRO A 44 -5.99 -11.92 10.00
CA PRO A 44 -6.78 -12.20 8.81
C PRO A 44 -7.88 -13.21 9.13
N ASP A 45 -9.03 -13.10 8.44
CA ASP A 45 -10.10 -14.08 8.53
C ASP A 45 -9.56 -15.49 8.25
N ALA A 46 -9.73 -16.43 9.20
CA ALA A 46 -9.24 -17.81 9.10
C ALA A 46 -9.84 -18.56 7.90
N GLU A 47 -11.02 -18.18 7.46
CA GLU A 47 -11.66 -18.73 6.25
C GLU A 47 -11.18 -18.05 4.96
N LEU A 48 -10.21 -17.13 5.05
CA LEU A 48 -9.66 -16.37 3.92
C LEU A 48 -10.74 -15.63 3.10
N ARG A 49 -11.79 -15.17 3.76
CA ARG A 49 -12.82 -14.32 3.14
C ARG A 49 -12.30 -12.92 2.89
N VAL A 50 -11.24 -12.82 2.11
CA VAL A 50 -10.57 -11.57 1.78
C VAL A 50 -11.31 -10.90 0.64
N TYR A 51 -11.81 -9.69 0.92
CA TYR A 51 -12.32 -8.79 -0.10
C TYR A 51 -11.35 -7.65 -0.32
N ARG A 52 -10.99 -7.43 -1.57
CA ARG A 52 -10.18 -6.28 -1.96
C ARG A 52 -10.69 -5.69 -3.25
N ALA A 53 -10.59 -4.39 -3.36
CA ALA A 53 -10.89 -3.70 -4.60
C ALA A 53 -9.81 -2.66 -4.91
N SER A 54 -9.38 -2.66 -6.16
CA SER A 54 -8.65 -1.55 -6.76
C SER A 54 -9.63 -0.81 -7.66
N TYR A 55 -9.87 0.47 -7.37
CA TYR A 55 -10.82 1.29 -8.08
C TYR A 55 -10.13 2.58 -8.54
N LYS A 56 -10.20 2.85 -9.83
CA LYS A 56 -9.79 4.12 -10.42
C LYS A 56 -11.02 4.85 -10.91
N GLY A 57 -11.09 6.12 -10.61
CA GLY A 57 -12.25 6.91 -10.99
C GLY A 57 -11.90 8.37 -11.25
N ARG A 58 -12.82 9.07 -11.89
CA ARG A 58 -12.74 10.52 -12.11
C ARG A 58 -13.59 11.24 -11.09
N VAL A 59 -13.01 12.24 -10.47
CA VAL A 59 -13.76 13.18 -9.63
C VAL A 59 -14.80 13.89 -10.47
N VAL A 60 -16.05 13.79 -10.04
CA VAL A 60 -17.19 14.51 -10.65
C VAL A 60 -17.43 15.81 -9.91
N GLU A 61 -17.45 15.72 -8.58
CA GLU A 61 -17.79 16.81 -7.69
C GLU A 61 -17.03 16.68 -6.37
N THR A 62 -16.69 17.81 -5.78
CA THR A 62 -16.15 17.91 -4.43
C THR A 62 -16.95 18.95 -3.66
N ASP A 63 -17.49 18.55 -2.51
CA ASP A 63 -18.26 19.38 -1.58
C ASP A 63 -17.75 19.15 -0.15
N ASP A 64 -17.10 20.15 0.42
CA ASP A 64 -16.42 20.06 1.73
C ASP A 64 -15.51 18.82 1.86
N ASN A 65 -15.95 17.87 2.67
CA ASN A 65 -15.25 16.59 2.89
C ASN A 65 -15.77 15.45 2.01
N TRP A 66 -16.65 15.74 1.07
CA TRP A 66 -17.26 14.75 0.19
C TRP A 66 -16.71 14.85 -1.23
N VAL A 67 -16.40 13.72 -1.80
CA VAL A 67 -15.94 13.60 -3.19
C VAL A 67 -16.78 12.55 -3.89
N MET A 68 -17.36 12.94 -5.03
CA MET A 68 -18.09 12.03 -5.91
C MET A 68 -17.16 11.56 -7.02
N VAL A 69 -17.14 10.26 -7.28
CA VAL A 69 -16.19 9.64 -8.22
C VAL A 69 -16.93 8.66 -9.14
N ASP A 70 -16.82 8.89 -10.43
CA ASP A 70 -17.28 7.96 -11.47
C ASP A 70 -16.23 6.90 -11.77
N PRO A 71 -16.63 5.64 -12.04
CA PRO A 71 -15.70 4.56 -12.33
C PRO A 71 -14.98 4.76 -13.68
N VAL A 72 -13.67 4.47 -13.67
CA VAL A 72 -12.84 4.37 -14.88
C VAL A 72 -12.35 2.94 -15.05
N GLU A 73 -11.85 2.35 -14.00
CA GLU A 73 -11.44 0.94 -13.96
C GLU A 73 -11.55 0.44 -12.54
N TYR A 74 -12.16 -0.72 -12.36
CA TYR A 74 -12.08 -1.40 -11.07
C TYR A 74 -12.09 -2.92 -11.23
N VAL A 75 -11.52 -3.57 -10.22
CA VAL A 75 -11.57 -5.00 -10.02
C VAL A 75 -11.91 -5.26 -8.56
N LEU A 76 -13.02 -5.95 -8.32
CA LEU A 76 -13.39 -6.48 -7.02
C LEU A 76 -12.96 -7.94 -6.95
N ILE A 77 -12.14 -8.27 -5.98
CA ILE A 77 -11.58 -9.61 -5.78
C ILE A 77 -12.10 -10.17 -4.45
N HIS A 78 -12.57 -11.40 -4.50
CA HIS A 78 -12.84 -12.23 -3.32
C HIS A 78 -11.86 -13.38 -3.28
N SER A 79 -11.05 -13.46 -2.24
CA SER A 79 -9.92 -14.39 -2.12
C SER A 79 -8.95 -14.25 -3.31
N VAL A 80 -8.97 -15.20 -4.25
CA VAL A 80 -8.11 -15.19 -5.44
C VAL A 80 -8.87 -14.96 -6.75
N ARG A 81 -10.19 -14.75 -6.69
CA ARG A 81 -11.05 -14.64 -7.88
C ARG A 81 -11.55 -13.20 -8.03
N ALA A 82 -11.43 -12.67 -9.24
CA ALA A 82 -12.17 -11.49 -9.62
C ALA A 82 -13.66 -11.85 -9.68
N VAL A 83 -14.49 -11.09 -8.95
CA VAL A 83 -15.95 -11.28 -8.90
C VAL A 83 -16.69 -10.23 -9.70
N GLU A 84 -16.07 -9.08 -9.89
CA GLU A 84 -16.58 -7.99 -10.71
C GLU A 84 -15.42 -7.17 -11.27
N GLU A 85 -15.52 -6.82 -12.54
CA GLU A 85 -14.53 -6.01 -13.25
C GLU A 85 -15.24 -4.99 -14.14
N TYR A 86 -14.67 -3.81 -14.23
CA TYR A 86 -15.10 -2.77 -15.13
C TYR A 86 -13.91 -2.02 -15.70
N ARG A 87 -14.01 -1.64 -16.96
CA ARG A 87 -13.08 -0.71 -17.58
C ARG A 87 -13.83 0.17 -18.59
N GLU A 88 -13.64 1.48 -18.44
CA GLU A 88 -14.14 2.46 -19.39
C GLU A 88 -13.54 2.19 -20.79
N PRO A 89 -14.35 2.23 -21.87
CA PRO A 89 -13.82 2.05 -23.21
C PRO A 89 -12.73 3.08 -23.54
N GLY A 90 -11.59 2.58 -24.04
CA GLY A 90 -10.43 3.41 -24.37
C GLY A 90 -9.50 3.74 -23.21
N TYR A 91 -9.84 3.39 -21.98
CA TYR A 91 -8.91 3.51 -20.86
C TYR A 91 -7.94 2.33 -20.81
N ALA A 92 -6.67 2.64 -20.58
CA ALA A 92 -5.66 1.68 -20.19
C ALA A 92 -4.78 2.27 -19.08
N PHE A 93 -4.44 1.45 -18.09
CA PHE A 93 -3.46 1.86 -17.08
C PHE A 93 -2.11 2.12 -17.77
N PRO A 94 -1.42 3.23 -17.46
CA PRO A 94 -0.23 3.60 -18.20
C PRO A 94 0.88 2.53 -18.04
N ILE A 95 1.45 2.14 -19.17
CA ILE A 95 2.66 1.33 -19.21
C ILE A 95 3.82 2.23 -18.79
N ASP A 96 4.54 1.84 -17.76
CA ASP A 96 5.69 2.60 -17.33
C ASP A 96 6.89 2.37 -18.27
N THR A 97 7.12 3.31 -19.16
CA THR A 97 8.18 3.27 -20.17
C THR A 97 9.51 3.85 -19.69
N ARG A 98 9.57 4.37 -18.45
CA ARG A 98 10.82 4.85 -17.88
C ARG A 98 11.83 3.71 -17.80
N PRO A 99 13.12 3.94 -18.07
CA PRO A 99 14.13 2.91 -17.94
C PRO A 99 14.25 2.49 -16.47
N ALA A 100 14.38 1.18 -16.25
CA ALA A 100 14.78 0.67 -14.94
C ALA A 100 16.20 1.18 -14.62
N ARG A 101 16.44 1.53 -13.36
CA ARG A 101 17.74 2.00 -12.85
C ARG A 101 18.21 1.03 -11.77
N ASP A 102 19.50 1.02 -11.53
CA ASP A 102 20.03 0.38 -10.35
C ASP A 102 19.46 1.09 -9.13
N MET A 103 18.79 0.34 -8.26
CA MET A 103 18.25 0.91 -7.05
C MET A 103 19.38 1.26 -6.08
N PRO A 104 19.24 2.38 -5.34
CA PRO A 104 20.17 2.65 -4.26
C PRO A 104 20.10 1.50 -3.25
N LEU A 105 21.25 1.15 -2.69
CA LEU A 105 21.35 0.16 -1.64
C LEU A 105 20.94 0.78 -0.30
N SER A 106 20.34 -0.04 0.55
CA SER A 106 20.02 0.38 1.92
C SER A 106 21.30 0.82 2.65
N PRO A 107 21.30 1.99 3.29
CA PRO A 107 22.44 2.47 4.05
C PRO A 107 22.56 1.80 5.43
N LEU A 108 21.61 0.97 5.81
CA LEU A 108 21.56 0.36 7.15
C LEU A 108 22.66 -0.68 7.33
N SER A 109 23.38 -0.59 8.45
CA SER A 109 24.37 -1.57 8.89
C SER A 109 23.83 -2.51 9.96
N HIS A 110 22.75 -2.14 10.63
CA HIS A 110 22.06 -2.92 11.66
C HIS A 110 20.57 -2.58 11.67
N LEU A 111 19.76 -3.49 12.18
CA LEU A 111 18.34 -3.29 12.34
C LEU A 111 18.07 -2.51 13.62
N ALA A 112 17.30 -1.43 13.51
CA ALA A 112 16.85 -0.67 14.66
C ALA A 112 15.78 -1.43 15.47
N THR A 113 15.42 -0.91 16.63
CA THR A 113 14.31 -1.46 17.42
C THR A 113 13.01 -1.42 16.63
N MET A 114 12.28 -2.53 16.66
CA MET A 114 11.02 -2.66 15.96
C MET A 114 9.93 -1.82 16.61
N GLU A 115 9.00 -1.33 15.79
CA GLU A 115 7.85 -0.57 16.22
C GLU A 115 6.76 -1.51 16.77
N GLU A 116 6.61 -1.51 18.09
CA GLU A 116 5.67 -2.41 18.76
C GLU A 116 4.20 -2.08 18.46
N LYS A 117 3.86 -0.80 18.24
CA LYS A 117 2.48 -0.40 17.90
C LYS A 117 1.98 -1.03 16.60
N ASP A 118 2.91 -1.33 15.67
CA ASP A 118 2.60 -1.96 14.40
C ASP A 118 2.60 -3.50 14.45
N HIS A 119 2.83 -4.08 15.63
CA HIS A 119 2.87 -5.54 15.75
C HIS A 119 1.56 -6.20 15.33
N HIS A 120 0.44 -5.56 15.64
CA HIS A 120 -0.90 -6.04 15.28
C HIS A 120 -1.29 -5.71 13.84
N ASN A 121 -0.63 -4.76 13.19
CA ASN A 121 -0.88 -4.41 11.79
C ASN A 121 -0.08 -5.36 10.89
N LYS A 122 -0.71 -6.41 10.39
CA LYS A 122 -0.04 -7.45 9.60
C LYS A 122 0.25 -7.01 8.17
N VAL A 123 -0.56 -6.11 7.64
CA VAL A 123 -0.43 -5.61 6.28
C VAL A 123 -0.55 -4.08 6.23
N GLY A 124 0.18 -3.49 5.29
CA GLY A 124 0.10 -2.08 4.94
C GLY A 124 -0.13 -1.90 3.45
N VAL A 125 -0.32 -0.68 3.02
CA VAL A 125 -0.57 -0.33 1.62
C VAL A 125 0.61 0.43 1.04
N LEU A 126 1.33 -0.22 0.13
CA LEU A 126 2.34 0.43 -0.70
C LEU A 126 1.65 1.13 -1.87
N THR A 127 1.93 2.41 -2.08
CA THR A 127 1.53 3.14 -3.28
C THR A 127 2.77 3.52 -4.08
N THR A 128 2.86 3.01 -5.29
CA THR A 128 3.88 3.35 -6.29
C THR A 128 3.30 4.23 -7.39
N LEU A 129 4.14 4.91 -8.16
CA LEU A 129 3.72 5.84 -9.20
C LEU A 129 4.22 5.37 -10.58
N ALA A 130 3.32 4.85 -11.40
CA ALA A 130 3.60 4.52 -12.80
C ALA A 130 3.23 5.73 -13.68
N GLN A 131 4.23 6.45 -14.18
CA GLN A 131 4.04 7.69 -14.97
C GLN A 131 3.10 8.70 -14.27
N GLY A 132 3.25 8.84 -12.95
CA GLY A 132 2.43 9.75 -12.15
C GLY A 132 1.07 9.20 -11.71
N GLN A 133 0.63 8.06 -12.26
CA GLN A 133 -0.61 7.42 -11.82
C GLN A 133 -0.34 6.47 -10.66
N PRO A 134 -1.08 6.60 -9.53
CA PRO A 134 -0.92 5.72 -8.39
C PRO A 134 -1.34 4.28 -8.70
N HIS A 135 -0.54 3.35 -8.18
CA HIS A 135 -0.85 1.93 -8.13
C HIS A 135 -0.66 1.45 -6.69
N THR A 136 -1.65 0.80 -6.13
CA THR A 136 -1.67 0.37 -4.73
C THR A 136 -1.54 -1.14 -4.61
N THR A 137 -0.79 -1.58 -3.60
CA THR A 137 -0.61 -3.00 -3.28
C THR A 137 -0.63 -3.19 -1.78
N VAL A 138 -1.47 -4.10 -1.29
CA VAL A 138 -1.42 -4.58 0.11
C VAL A 138 -0.35 -5.64 0.23
N LEU A 139 0.47 -5.54 1.28
CA LEU A 139 1.53 -6.50 1.54
C LEU A 139 1.94 -6.50 3.02
N ALA A 140 2.53 -7.61 3.46
CA ALA A 140 3.13 -7.71 4.77
C ALA A 140 4.33 -6.75 4.89
N PHE A 141 4.56 -6.26 6.09
CA PHE A 141 5.64 -5.32 6.37
C PHE A 141 6.25 -5.52 7.76
N LEU A 142 7.41 -4.93 7.96
CA LEU A 142 8.05 -4.73 9.25
C LEU A 142 8.38 -3.24 9.38
N SER A 143 8.21 -2.64 10.54
CA SER A 143 8.53 -1.24 10.80
C SER A 143 9.46 -1.08 12.00
N SER A 144 10.26 -0.03 12.01
CA SER A 144 11.16 0.34 13.11
C SER A 144 10.69 1.62 13.80
N LEU A 145 11.21 1.87 15.01
CA LEU A 145 10.98 3.13 15.74
C LEU A 145 11.52 4.37 15.02
N GLN A 146 12.37 4.19 14.01
CA GLN A 146 12.92 5.25 13.17
C GLN A 146 12.10 5.50 11.91
N ASP A 147 10.88 4.95 11.83
CA ASP A 147 10.00 5.01 10.67
C ASP A 147 10.57 4.28 9.41
N ASP A 148 11.56 3.39 9.56
CA ASP A 148 11.92 2.49 8.47
C ASP A 148 10.84 1.45 8.23
N VAL A 149 10.56 1.14 6.98
CA VAL A 149 9.63 0.06 6.61
C VAL A 149 10.34 -0.94 5.71
N PHE A 150 10.17 -2.22 6.02
CA PHE A 150 10.75 -3.31 5.21
C PHE A 150 9.64 -4.13 4.57
N LEU A 151 9.82 -4.43 3.30
CA LEU A 151 8.91 -5.27 2.53
C LEU A 151 9.67 -6.24 1.66
N ILE A 152 8.96 -7.29 1.22
CA ILE A 152 9.49 -8.28 0.29
C ILE A 152 8.66 -8.34 -1.00
N SER A 153 9.29 -8.68 -2.09
CA SER A 153 8.64 -8.85 -3.38
C SER A 153 9.43 -9.75 -4.32
N MET A 154 8.74 -10.41 -5.22
CA MET A 154 9.39 -11.07 -6.35
C MET A 154 9.73 -10.03 -7.44
N PRO A 155 10.88 -10.15 -8.14
CA PRO A 155 11.38 -9.14 -9.08
C PRO A 155 10.47 -8.93 -10.29
N GLY A 156 9.71 -9.95 -10.69
CA GLY A 156 8.76 -9.86 -11.80
C GLY A 156 7.45 -9.13 -11.49
N THR A 157 7.20 -8.74 -10.23
CA THR A 157 5.95 -8.08 -9.86
C THR A 157 5.92 -6.63 -10.33
N PHE A 158 4.70 -6.13 -10.62
CA PHE A 158 4.53 -4.76 -11.08
C PHE A 158 5.11 -3.74 -10.10
N LYS A 159 4.87 -3.91 -8.80
CA LYS A 159 5.41 -3.00 -7.76
C LYS A 159 6.93 -2.96 -7.74
N SER A 160 7.61 -4.13 -7.86
CA SER A 160 9.07 -4.19 -7.92
C SER A 160 9.61 -3.46 -9.16
N GLN A 161 8.99 -3.70 -10.32
CA GLN A 161 9.39 -3.04 -11.57
C GLN A 161 9.18 -1.53 -11.52
N VAL A 162 8.10 -1.04 -10.91
CA VAL A 162 7.83 0.39 -10.76
C VAL A 162 8.83 1.02 -9.79
N LEU A 163 9.13 0.40 -8.65
CA LEU A 163 10.12 0.90 -7.69
C LEU A 163 11.51 1.05 -8.31
N LYS A 164 11.90 0.15 -9.20
CA LYS A 164 13.18 0.24 -9.96
C LYS A 164 13.21 1.41 -10.95
N ARG A 165 12.06 1.97 -11.32
CA ARG A 165 11.96 3.13 -12.22
C ARG A 165 11.74 4.43 -11.45
N GLU A 166 11.02 4.36 -10.36
CA GLU A 166 10.70 5.46 -9.46
C GLU A 166 10.73 4.96 -8.02
N PRO A 167 11.83 5.17 -7.30
CA PRO A 167 11.96 4.70 -5.92
C PRO A 167 11.11 5.49 -4.92
N ARG A 168 10.59 6.66 -5.30
CA ARG A 168 9.65 7.41 -4.46
C ARG A 168 8.31 6.69 -4.41
N CYS A 169 7.84 6.46 -3.20
CA CYS A 169 6.60 5.76 -2.93
C CYS A 169 5.93 6.33 -1.68
N PHE A 170 4.74 5.81 -1.39
CA PHE A 170 4.06 6.09 -0.12
C PHE A 170 3.73 4.77 0.55
N PHE A 171 3.84 4.74 1.86
CA PHE A 171 3.42 3.61 2.65
C PHE A 171 2.38 4.05 3.67
N THR A 172 1.29 3.31 3.74
CA THR A 172 0.17 3.61 4.64
C THR A 172 -0.04 2.45 5.59
N ILE A 173 -0.06 2.75 6.89
CA ILE A 173 -0.38 1.82 7.96
C ILE A 173 -1.71 2.26 8.55
N ASP A 174 -2.66 1.35 8.60
CA ASP A 174 -3.94 1.54 9.27
C ASP A 174 -3.83 1.01 10.71
N GLU A 175 -3.79 1.90 11.67
CA GLU A 175 -3.56 1.57 13.08
C GLU A 175 -4.85 1.18 13.83
N ARG A 176 -5.96 0.97 13.11
CA ARG A 176 -7.26 0.62 13.72
C ARG A 176 -7.35 -0.82 14.21
N ALA A 177 -6.31 -1.64 14.06
CA ALA A 177 -6.29 -3.03 14.55
C ALA A 177 -6.62 -3.18 16.05
N LYS A 178 -6.40 -2.12 16.82
CA LYS A 178 -6.73 -2.07 18.26
C LYS A 178 -8.10 -1.43 18.55
N PHE A 179 -8.89 -1.15 17.51
CA PHE A 179 -10.18 -0.50 17.67
C PHE A 179 -11.17 -1.43 18.37
N THR A 180 -11.79 -0.94 19.45
CA THR A 180 -12.92 -1.58 20.11
C THR A 180 -14.17 -0.70 19.91
N PHE A 181 -15.33 -1.31 19.72
CA PHE A 181 -16.61 -0.57 19.57
C PHE A 181 -17.00 0.22 20.83
N GLU A 182 -16.24 0.11 21.91
CA GLU A 182 -16.43 0.83 23.16
C GLU A 182 -15.83 2.24 23.14
N GLN A 183 -14.98 2.54 22.16
CA GLN A 183 -14.33 3.84 21.99
C GLN A 183 -14.75 4.51 20.69
N SER A 184 -14.74 5.85 20.70
CA SER A 184 -14.96 6.62 19.47
C SER A 184 -13.96 6.22 18.40
N ILE A 185 -14.38 6.18 17.12
CA ILE A 185 -13.49 5.93 16.00
C ILE A 185 -12.44 7.03 15.98
N GLU A 186 -11.23 6.69 16.38
CA GLU A 186 -10.07 7.51 16.09
C GLU A 186 -9.56 7.12 14.71
N TRP A 187 -9.31 8.11 13.88
CA TRP A 187 -8.75 7.91 12.56
C TRP A 187 -7.23 7.69 12.69
N ASN A 188 -6.87 6.60 13.34
CA ASN A 188 -5.48 6.24 13.55
C ASN A 188 -4.92 5.59 12.29
N TYR A 189 -4.19 6.37 11.55
CA TYR A 189 -3.41 5.89 10.39
C TYR A 189 -2.17 6.75 10.21
N THR A 190 -1.15 6.13 9.65
CA THR A 190 0.08 6.81 9.26
C THR A 190 0.24 6.70 7.74
N ILE A 191 0.48 7.84 7.08
CA ILE A 191 0.86 7.88 5.67
C ILE A 191 2.25 8.50 5.59
N MET A 192 3.21 7.76 5.07
CA MET A 192 4.61 8.18 4.95
C MET A 192 4.98 8.32 3.48
N GLU A 193 5.57 9.45 3.10
CA GLU A 193 6.30 9.56 1.85
C GLU A 193 7.70 8.99 2.06
N MET A 194 8.10 8.04 1.21
CA MET A 194 9.26 7.22 1.43
C MET A 194 10.06 7.05 0.14
N ARG A 195 11.31 6.63 0.31
CA ARG A 195 12.19 6.25 -0.78
C ARG A 195 12.63 4.79 -0.61
N ALA A 196 12.49 4.02 -1.67
CA ALA A 196 12.85 2.61 -1.67
C ALA A 196 14.34 2.41 -1.96
N HIS A 197 14.95 1.52 -1.20
CA HIS A 197 16.31 1.04 -1.32
C HIS A 197 16.29 -0.49 -1.40
N LEU A 198 17.25 -1.10 -2.08
CA LEU A 198 17.42 -2.54 -2.07
C LEU A 198 18.27 -2.95 -0.87
N VAL A 199 17.84 -3.98 -0.13
CA VAL A 199 18.65 -4.61 0.91
C VAL A 199 19.40 -5.79 0.29
N PRO A 200 20.74 -5.71 0.11
CA PRO A 200 21.49 -6.83 -0.46
C PRO A 200 21.46 -8.05 0.44
N THR A 201 21.28 -9.24 -0.13
CA THR A 201 21.30 -10.51 0.62
C THR A 201 22.63 -10.76 1.35
N ALA A 202 23.72 -10.22 0.82
CA ALA A 202 25.05 -10.31 1.45
C ALA A 202 25.27 -9.29 2.59
N SER A 203 24.31 -8.38 2.82
CA SER A 203 24.45 -7.36 3.86
C SER A 203 24.22 -7.97 5.25
N PRO A 204 25.00 -7.57 6.27
CA PRO A 204 24.80 -8.07 7.64
C PRO A 204 23.40 -7.80 8.21
N VAL A 205 22.75 -6.73 7.75
CA VAL A 205 21.39 -6.36 8.21
C VAL A 205 20.30 -7.25 7.60
N TYR A 206 20.55 -7.90 6.46
CA TYR A 206 19.56 -8.72 5.77
C TYR A 206 18.99 -9.83 6.66
N GLU A 207 19.86 -10.60 7.31
CA GLU A 207 19.41 -11.71 8.19
C GLU A 207 18.70 -11.21 9.46
N GLN A 208 19.06 -10.03 9.95
CA GLN A 208 18.36 -9.42 11.08
C GLN A 208 16.93 -9.04 10.69
N ILE A 209 16.77 -8.38 9.51
CA ILE A 209 15.46 -7.99 8.97
C ILE A 209 14.64 -9.26 8.69
N ARG A 210 15.21 -10.24 7.99
CA ARG A 210 14.55 -11.52 7.67
C ARG A 210 13.99 -12.19 8.93
N THR A 211 14.80 -12.30 9.96
CA THR A 211 14.40 -12.94 11.24
C THR A 211 13.23 -12.18 11.86
N ALA A 212 13.33 -10.85 12.00
CA ALA A 212 12.28 -10.03 12.57
C ALA A 212 11.00 -10.04 11.71
N PHE A 213 11.16 -10.05 10.38
CA PHE A 213 10.03 -10.10 9.44
C PHE A 213 9.23 -11.39 9.58
N ILE A 214 9.92 -12.54 9.64
CA ILE A 214 9.29 -13.86 9.81
C ILE A 214 8.65 -13.97 11.20
N LEU A 215 9.26 -13.44 12.24
CA LEU A 215 8.66 -13.42 13.59
C LEU A 215 7.34 -12.67 13.62
N LYS A 216 7.26 -11.53 12.93
CA LYS A 216 6.01 -10.75 12.82
C LYS A 216 5.01 -11.41 11.87
N ASN A 217 5.47 -11.96 10.75
CA ASN A 217 4.66 -12.46 9.64
C ASN A 217 5.04 -13.92 9.29
N PRO A 218 4.70 -14.91 10.11
CA PRO A 218 5.18 -16.29 9.94
C PRO A 218 4.75 -16.93 8.60
N TRP A 219 3.62 -16.52 8.03
CA TRP A 219 3.12 -17.01 6.73
C TRP A 219 3.99 -16.57 5.54
N GLU A 220 4.84 -15.55 5.72
CA GLU A 220 5.75 -15.06 4.69
C GLU A 220 7.06 -15.87 4.62
N ALA A 221 7.29 -16.79 5.56
CA ALA A 221 8.54 -17.57 5.67
C ALA A 221 8.85 -18.34 4.36
N ALA A 222 7.83 -18.82 3.65
CA ALA A 222 8.00 -19.57 2.40
C ALA A 222 8.63 -18.71 1.29
N PHE A 223 8.40 -17.41 1.25
CA PHE A 223 8.99 -16.52 0.25
C PHE A 223 10.52 -16.42 0.39
N PHE A 224 11.02 -16.51 1.61
CA PHE A 224 12.47 -16.47 1.89
C PHE A 224 13.23 -17.73 1.46
N MET A 225 12.53 -18.74 0.95
CA MET A 225 13.16 -19.91 0.31
C MET A 225 13.55 -19.63 -1.14
N SER A 226 13.05 -18.54 -1.73
CA SER A 226 13.42 -18.14 -3.09
C SER A 226 14.69 -17.31 -3.09
N SER A 227 15.68 -17.72 -3.91
CA SER A 227 16.91 -16.95 -4.12
C SER A 227 16.68 -15.64 -4.90
N GLU A 228 15.53 -15.49 -5.54
CA GLU A 228 15.17 -14.30 -6.31
C GLU A 228 14.41 -13.26 -5.50
N LEU A 229 14.11 -13.55 -4.22
CA LEU A 229 13.36 -12.62 -3.39
C LEU A 229 14.13 -11.31 -3.22
N GLU A 230 13.45 -10.22 -3.51
CA GLU A 230 13.95 -8.87 -3.25
C GLU A 230 13.40 -8.35 -1.93
N MET A 231 14.27 -7.81 -1.10
CA MET A 231 13.91 -7.10 0.12
C MET A 231 14.13 -5.62 -0.08
N PHE A 232 13.11 -4.83 0.17
CA PHE A 232 13.14 -3.38 0.08
C PHE A 232 13.12 -2.76 1.47
N HIS A 233 13.98 -1.80 1.66
CA HIS A 233 13.97 -0.85 2.76
C HIS A 233 13.38 0.46 2.24
N LEU A 234 12.28 0.88 2.83
CA LEU A 234 11.70 2.20 2.61
C LEU A 234 12.16 3.09 3.75
N ASP A 235 12.90 4.12 3.44
CA ASP A 235 13.28 5.16 4.40
C ASP A 235 12.41 6.40 4.23
N ARG A 236 12.27 7.15 5.30
CA ARG A 236 11.58 8.42 5.27
C ARG A 236 12.42 9.38 4.45
N SER A 237 11.92 9.80 3.29
CA SER A 237 12.58 10.82 2.51
C SER A 237 12.81 12.03 3.40
N ALA A 238 14.08 12.39 3.61
CA ALA A 238 14.36 13.69 4.23
C ALA A 238 13.64 14.73 3.38
N VAL A 239 12.70 15.43 3.99
CA VAL A 239 12.03 16.57 3.35
C VAL A 239 13.13 17.58 3.05
N VAL A 240 13.49 17.69 1.77
CA VAL A 240 14.43 18.70 1.28
C VAL A 240 13.69 20.02 1.14
#